data_adcbba98c4e822404c0167c06a2e63be
#
_entry.id   adcbba98c4e822404c0167c06a2e63be
#
_cell.length_a   1.000
_cell.length_b   1.000
_cell.length_c   1.000
_cell.angle_alpha   90.00
_cell.angle_beta   90.00
_cell.angle_gamma   90.00
#
_symmetry.space_group_name_H-M   'P 1'
#
loop_
_entity.id
_entity.type
_entity.pdbx_description
1 polymer ?
#
loop_
_entity_poly.entity_id
_entity_poly.type
_entity_poly.pdbx_seq_one_letter_code
_entity_poly.pdbx_strand_id
1 'polypeptide(L)'
;SINSRGMGGLSAAYNEPLTINFNNPASFSYFQADKELKSNKLKSGRAILDVGINFENRTLKDPAFAERFTASNALFSYVQVGVPLKQNWGLSFGLRPVSRISYKIFRNERLVDPTTGLPIDSAFTGFEGDGGSYLASIGTGFSLFHRERKGLEEKLSVGMNGGYLSGEKDYSTRRTLLNDTVSYYRTNYETRTNYGNLYFNAGVQYKLPLSTKMLLTIGAYGNWAQKMNGRQDKLRETFIYDESLGNVRLDSVSDLRDIKGTVELPASYTFGFVLQKYAVPNKEGGWLFGVDFSKQNWSQYRFYGQADSLQNKWEIKVGAQLSPVPKRNYFSNIAYRFGFFMGPDYVKVGQKLPQIGGTFGLGLPQQLQILWHQPIQSERSSFARASSRMSSLLFG
;
A
#
# COMPACT_ATOMS: atom_id res chain seq x y z
N SER A 1 -1.34 -5.32 3.17
CA SER A 1 -1.10 -6.72 2.77
C SER A 1 -1.96 -7.11 1.56
N ILE A 2 -1.55 -8.11 0.83
CA ILE A 2 -2.30 -8.67 -0.31
C ILE A 2 -3.65 -9.23 0.15
N ASN A 3 -3.69 -9.85 1.32
CA ASN A 3 -4.92 -10.38 1.91
C ASN A 3 -5.97 -9.30 2.13
N SER A 4 -5.56 -8.15 2.66
CA SER A 4 -6.42 -6.97 2.82
C SER A 4 -6.99 -6.48 1.47
N ARG A 5 -6.16 -6.44 0.42
CA ARG A 5 -6.61 -6.04 -0.94
C ARG A 5 -7.69 -6.96 -1.50
N GLY A 6 -7.61 -8.27 -1.28
CA GLY A 6 -8.65 -9.22 -1.67
C GLY A 6 -9.98 -9.00 -0.95
N MET A 7 -10.00 -8.22 0.13
CA MET A 7 -11.17 -7.85 0.94
C MET A 7 -11.47 -6.35 0.87
N GLY A 8 -11.41 -5.74 -0.30
CA GLY A 8 -11.69 -4.31 -0.49
C GLY A 8 -10.67 -3.36 0.14
N GLY A 9 -9.57 -3.86 0.69
CA GLY A 9 -8.55 -3.04 1.36
C GLY A 9 -8.82 -2.80 2.84
N LEU A 10 -9.57 -3.67 3.52
CA LEU A 10 -9.78 -3.60 4.98
C LEU A 10 -8.45 -3.51 5.72
N SER A 11 -8.34 -2.57 6.63
CA SER A 11 -7.07 -2.29 7.31
C SER A 11 -7.20 -1.79 8.75
N ALA A 12 -8.32 -1.15 9.12
CA ALA A 12 -8.47 -0.56 10.44
C ALA A 12 -8.41 -1.61 11.56
N ALA A 13 -9.26 -2.62 11.46
CA ALA A 13 -9.39 -3.68 12.46
C ALA A 13 -8.80 -5.03 12.00
N TYR A 14 -8.31 -5.10 10.75
CA TYR A 14 -7.75 -6.34 10.21
C TYR A 14 -6.38 -6.63 10.82
N ASN A 15 -6.23 -7.83 11.37
CA ASN A 15 -4.97 -8.35 11.87
C ASN A 15 -4.87 -9.84 11.55
N GLU A 16 -3.71 -10.25 11.10
CA GLU A 16 -3.37 -11.64 10.82
C GLU A 16 -1.92 -11.89 11.21
N PRO A 17 -1.63 -12.94 12.00
CA PRO A 17 -0.29 -13.17 12.53
C PRO A 17 0.79 -13.45 11.49
N LEU A 18 0.42 -13.76 10.25
CA LEU A 18 1.32 -14.12 9.15
C LEU A 18 1.46 -13.07 8.08
N THR A 19 0.78 -11.93 8.22
CA THR A 19 0.87 -10.81 7.27
C THR A 19 1.05 -9.49 8.00
N ILE A 20 1.63 -8.51 7.33
CA ILE A 20 1.91 -7.22 7.93
C ILE A 20 0.86 -6.20 7.47
N ASN A 21 0.04 -5.73 8.41
CA ASN A 21 -0.84 -4.60 8.18
C ASN A 21 -0.12 -3.29 8.52
N PHE A 22 0.69 -2.80 7.60
CA PHE A 22 1.48 -1.58 7.77
C PHE A 22 0.65 -0.28 7.84
N ASN A 23 -0.66 -0.33 7.56
CA ASN A 23 -1.54 0.84 7.68
C ASN A 23 -1.90 1.12 9.13
N ASN A 24 -2.22 0.07 9.91
CA ASN A 24 -2.49 0.19 11.34
C ASN A 24 -1.36 -0.46 12.16
N PRO A 25 -0.43 0.32 12.73
CA PRO A 25 0.72 -0.23 13.45
C PRO A 25 0.35 -0.97 14.75
N ALA A 26 -0.85 -0.78 15.30
CA ALA A 26 -1.32 -1.57 16.44
C ALA A 26 -1.36 -3.07 16.14
N SER A 27 -1.52 -3.44 14.85
CA SER A 27 -1.52 -4.84 14.39
C SER A 27 -0.19 -5.56 14.60
N PHE A 28 0.93 -4.87 14.78
CA PHE A 28 2.23 -5.49 15.01
C PHE A 28 2.30 -6.23 16.34
N SER A 29 1.44 -5.88 17.29
CA SER A 29 1.31 -6.60 18.55
C SER A 29 0.79 -8.04 18.40
N TYR A 30 0.31 -8.42 17.22
CA TYR A 30 -0.24 -9.76 16.93
C TYR A 30 0.76 -10.70 16.29
N PHE A 31 2.01 -10.31 16.06
CA PHE A 31 3.05 -11.20 15.54
C PHE A 31 3.26 -12.39 16.47
N GLN A 32 3.44 -13.57 15.88
CA GLN A 32 3.58 -14.82 16.63
C GLN A 32 4.88 -14.84 17.43
N ALA A 33 4.74 -15.04 18.74
CA ALA A 33 5.84 -15.14 19.68
C ALA A 33 5.49 -16.11 20.81
N ASP A 34 6.40 -17.06 21.09
CA ASP A 34 6.28 -18.01 22.17
C ASP A 34 7.19 -17.62 23.34
N LYS A 35 6.67 -17.69 24.55
CA LYS A 35 7.42 -17.43 25.79
C LYS A 35 8.07 -18.70 26.34
N GLU A 36 9.17 -18.53 27.05
CA GLU A 36 9.65 -19.53 27.97
C GLU A 36 8.70 -19.70 29.18
N LEU A 37 8.46 -20.94 29.59
CA LEU A 37 7.54 -21.27 30.71
C LEU A 37 7.96 -20.63 32.05
N LYS A 38 9.24 -20.35 32.25
CA LYS A 38 9.80 -19.86 33.53
C LYS A 38 10.33 -18.42 33.49
N SER A 39 10.35 -17.78 32.33
CA SER A 39 10.84 -16.42 32.15
C SER A 39 9.98 -15.64 31.15
N ASN A 40 10.03 -14.31 31.23
CA ASN A 40 9.37 -13.47 30.24
C ASN A 40 10.16 -13.32 28.92
N LYS A 41 11.22 -14.10 28.74
CA LYS A 41 12.04 -14.08 27.54
C LYS A 41 11.32 -14.75 26.38
N LEU A 42 11.57 -14.29 25.18
CA LEU A 42 11.09 -14.88 23.95
C LEU A 42 11.82 -16.21 23.73
N LYS A 43 11.09 -17.33 23.72
CA LYS A 43 11.63 -18.65 23.40
C LYS A 43 11.81 -18.82 21.89
N SER A 44 10.78 -18.43 21.12
CA SER A 44 10.80 -18.41 19.68
C SER A 44 9.85 -17.35 19.16
N GLY A 45 10.15 -16.80 17.97
CA GLY A 45 9.28 -15.86 17.27
C GLY A 45 9.43 -16.05 15.78
N ARG A 46 8.34 -15.82 15.05
CA ARG A 46 8.35 -15.91 13.59
C ARG A 46 8.55 -14.54 12.99
N ALA A 47 9.70 -14.32 12.35
CA ALA A 47 9.91 -13.17 11.48
C ALA A 47 9.06 -13.37 10.21
N ILE A 48 8.47 -12.29 9.73
CA ILE A 48 7.61 -12.26 8.55
C ILE A 48 8.29 -11.38 7.51
N LEU A 49 8.47 -11.90 6.30
CA LEU A 49 8.79 -11.13 5.11
C LEU A 49 7.54 -11.08 4.24
N ASP A 50 6.99 -9.90 4.02
CA ASP A 50 5.80 -9.66 3.20
C ASP A 50 6.18 -8.78 2.02
N VAL A 51 6.09 -9.33 0.80
CA VAL A 51 6.44 -8.66 -0.45
C VAL A 51 5.21 -8.63 -1.34
N GLY A 52 4.92 -7.47 -1.89
CA GLY A 52 3.79 -7.27 -2.80
C GLY A 52 4.24 -6.79 -4.17
N ILE A 53 3.73 -7.42 -5.21
CA ILE A 53 3.84 -6.98 -6.60
C ILE A 53 2.41 -6.75 -7.12
N ASN A 54 2.23 -5.72 -7.91
CA ASN A 54 0.96 -5.37 -8.53
C ASN A 54 1.12 -5.33 -10.05
N PHE A 55 0.25 -6.04 -10.74
CA PHE A 55 0.08 -5.91 -12.19
C PHE A 55 -1.18 -5.09 -12.43
N GLU A 56 -1.02 -3.98 -13.11
CA GLU A 56 -2.09 -3.02 -13.35
C GLU A 56 -2.35 -2.90 -14.84
N ASN A 57 -3.61 -3.06 -15.22
CA ASN A 57 -4.06 -2.83 -16.59
C ASN A 57 -5.19 -1.78 -16.52
N ARG A 58 -4.97 -0.63 -17.16
CA ARG A 58 -5.90 0.50 -17.18
C ARG A 58 -6.35 0.77 -18.60
N THR A 59 -7.65 0.88 -18.78
CA THR A 59 -8.25 1.35 -20.02
C THR A 59 -8.79 2.76 -19.79
N LEU A 60 -8.25 3.71 -20.51
CA LEU A 60 -8.70 5.09 -20.53
C LEU A 60 -9.63 5.28 -21.73
N LYS A 61 -10.78 5.90 -21.48
CA LYS A 61 -11.76 6.26 -22.50
C LYS A 61 -12.09 7.74 -22.38
N ASP A 62 -11.89 8.49 -23.43
CA ASP A 62 -12.40 9.85 -23.53
C ASP A 62 -13.85 9.79 -24.04
N PRO A 63 -14.82 10.43 -23.35
CA PRO A 63 -16.19 10.49 -23.83
C PRO A 63 -16.37 11.10 -25.22
N ALA A 64 -15.47 11.99 -25.62
CA ALA A 64 -15.50 12.68 -26.93
C ALA A 64 -14.95 11.84 -28.08
N PHE A 65 -14.18 10.78 -27.78
CA PHE A 65 -13.55 9.92 -28.81
C PHE A 65 -13.93 8.46 -28.63
N ALA A 66 -14.06 7.76 -29.76
CA ALA A 66 -14.37 6.33 -29.76
C ALA A 66 -13.16 5.45 -29.33
N GLU A 67 -11.97 6.02 -29.38
CA GLU A 67 -10.72 5.30 -29.10
C GLU A 67 -10.54 5.00 -27.62
N ARG A 68 -9.95 3.84 -27.34
CA ARG A 68 -9.59 3.40 -25.99
C ARG A 68 -8.10 3.24 -25.88
N PHE A 69 -7.51 3.79 -24.86
CA PHE A 69 -6.09 3.66 -24.56
C PHE A 69 -5.88 2.70 -23.40
N THR A 70 -5.15 1.62 -23.65
CA THR A 70 -4.83 0.63 -22.61
C THR A 70 -3.37 0.75 -22.22
N ALA A 71 -3.09 0.87 -20.93
CA ALA A 71 -1.75 0.87 -20.35
C ALA A 71 -1.61 -0.24 -19.32
N SER A 72 -0.58 -1.08 -19.49
CA SER A 72 -0.24 -2.18 -18.59
C SER A 72 1.06 -1.89 -17.87
N ASN A 73 1.09 -2.06 -16.56
CA ASN A 73 2.27 -1.81 -15.72
C ASN A 73 2.47 -2.94 -14.71
N ALA A 74 3.72 -3.34 -14.53
CA ALA A 74 4.13 -4.16 -13.40
C ALA A 74 4.75 -3.26 -12.33
N LEU A 75 4.20 -3.28 -11.12
CA LEU A 75 4.54 -2.32 -10.08
C LEU A 75 4.97 -3.03 -8.81
N PHE A 76 6.08 -2.59 -8.27
CA PHE A 76 6.44 -2.88 -6.88
C PHE A 76 5.42 -2.23 -5.94
N SER A 77 4.84 -3.02 -5.02
CA SER A 77 3.82 -2.52 -4.09
C SER A 77 4.36 -2.26 -2.70
N TYR A 78 5.19 -3.13 -2.17
CA TYR A 78 5.86 -2.98 -0.88
C TYR A 78 6.80 -4.15 -0.60
N VAL A 79 7.78 -3.89 0.27
CA VAL A 79 8.51 -4.91 1.03
C VAL A 79 8.47 -4.52 2.50
N GLN A 80 8.02 -5.44 3.35
CA GLN A 80 7.92 -5.23 4.78
C GLN A 80 8.46 -6.43 5.53
N VAL A 81 9.16 -6.16 6.62
CA VAL A 81 9.65 -7.17 7.56
C VAL A 81 8.98 -6.93 8.90
N GLY A 82 8.43 -7.97 9.48
CA GLY A 82 7.83 -7.96 10.82
C GLY A 82 8.58 -8.90 11.75
N VAL A 83 8.89 -8.44 12.94
CA VAL A 83 9.62 -9.21 13.95
C VAL A 83 8.92 -9.07 15.30
N PRO A 84 8.53 -10.17 15.96
CA PRO A 84 8.07 -10.12 17.33
C PRO A 84 9.25 -9.82 18.26
N LEU A 85 9.15 -8.79 19.08
CA LEU A 85 10.15 -8.44 20.10
C LEU A 85 9.87 -9.15 21.42
N LYS A 86 8.58 -9.23 21.78
CA LYS A 86 8.07 -9.98 22.94
C LYS A 86 6.68 -10.49 22.60
N GLN A 87 6.10 -11.31 23.47
CA GLN A 87 4.68 -11.61 23.35
C GLN A 87 3.88 -10.29 23.42
N ASN A 88 2.98 -10.06 22.45
CA ASN A 88 2.17 -8.84 22.36
C ASN A 88 2.95 -7.55 22.09
N TRP A 89 4.18 -7.65 21.60
CA TRP A 89 4.99 -6.52 21.17
C TRP A 89 5.79 -6.88 19.91
N GLY A 90 5.54 -6.18 18.83
CA GLY A 90 6.20 -6.38 17.55
C GLY A 90 6.79 -5.10 16.95
N LEU A 91 7.75 -5.30 16.08
CA LEU A 91 8.42 -4.31 15.27
C LEU A 91 8.19 -4.62 13.80
N SER A 92 7.98 -3.61 12.99
CA SER A 92 7.96 -3.76 11.54
C SER A 92 8.75 -2.65 10.88
N PHE A 93 9.46 -2.97 9.81
CA PHE A 93 10.16 -1.98 8.98
C PHE A 93 10.07 -2.37 7.51
N GLY A 94 10.15 -1.38 6.63
CA GLY A 94 10.09 -1.65 5.20
C GLY A 94 9.94 -0.41 4.34
N LEU A 95 9.74 -0.66 3.05
CA LEU A 95 9.63 0.34 2.01
C LEU A 95 8.35 0.12 1.21
N ARG A 96 7.64 1.21 0.92
CA ARG A 96 6.46 1.18 0.04
C ARG A 96 6.32 2.45 -0.77
N PRO A 97 5.84 2.38 -2.02
CA PRO A 97 5.38 3.55 -2.73
C PRO A 97 4.10 4.10 -2.07
N VAL A 98 3.98 5.42 -2.01
CA VAL A 98 2.80 6.14 -1.51
C VAL A 98 2.01 6.74 -2.66
N SER A 99 2.71 7.29 -3.65
CA SER A 99 2.11 7.81 -4.88
C SER A 99 2.98 7.49 -6.08
N ARG A 100 2.38 7.56 -7.26
CA ARG A 100 3.08 7.44 -8.54
C ARG A 100 2.47 8.42 -9.53
N ILE A 101 3.33 9.03 -10.31
CA ILE A 101 2.99 9.87 -11.45
C ILE A 101 3.65 9.22 -12.66
N SER A 102 2.87 8.93 -13.70
CA SER A 102 3.40 8.42 -14.97
C SER A 102 2.33 8.64 -16.04
N TYR A 103 2.49 9.69 -16.83
CA TYR A 103 1.61 9.96 -17.95
C TYR A 103 2.35 10.66 -19.08
N LYS A 104 1.85 10.40 -20.29
CA LYS A 104 2.29 11.08 -21.52
C LYS A 104 1.06 11.34 -22.36
N ILE A 105 0.73 12.62 -22.53
CA ILE A 105 -0.48 13.09 -23.21
C ILE A 105 -0.05 13.98 -24.37
N PHE A 106 -0.59 13.74 -25.54
CA PHE A 106 -0.37 14.57 -26.72
C PHE A 106 -1.66 15.26 -27.12
N ARG A 107 -1.55 16.53 -27.47
CA ARG A 107 -2.66 17.33 -27.93
C ARG A 107 -2.26 18.04 -29.23
N ASN A 108 -3.07 17.86 -30.28
CA ASN A 108 -3.02 18.65 -31.50
C ASN A 108 -4.14 19.67 -31.46
N GLU A 109 -3.80 20.93 -31.69
CA GLU A 109 -4.79 22.02 -31.78
C GLU A 109 -4.47 22.92 -32.96
N ARG A 110 -5.51 23.34 -33.67
CA ARG A 110 -5.41 24.39 -34.67
C ARG A 110 -5.47 25.74 -33.98
N LEU A 111 -4.46 26.55 -34.20
CA LEU A 111 -4.42 27.88 -33.67
C LEU A 111 -5.22 28.82 -34.59
N VAL A 112 -5.99 29.72 -34.00
CA VAL A 112 -6.83 30.66 -34.67
C VAL A 112 -6.45 32.07 -34.20
N ASP A 113 -6.34 32.98 -35.13
CA ASP A 113 -6.12 34.40 -34.81
C ASP A 113 -7.34 34.91 -34.02
N PRO A 114 -7.16 35.40 -32.80
CA PRO A 114 -8.26 35.89 -31.99
C PRO A 114 -8.97 37.12 -32.55
N THR A 115 -8.32 37.85 -33.49
CA THR A 115 -8.86 39.09 -34.11
C THR A 115 -9.63 38.79 -35.38
N THR A 116 -9.09 37.91 -36.24
CA THR A 116 -9.66 37.62 -37.55
C THR A 116 -10.46 36.34 -37.61
N GLY A 117 -10.33 35.46 -36.60
CA GLY A 117 -10.94 34.12 -36.62
C GLY A 117 -10.34 33.16 -37.65
N LEU A 118 -9.30 33.57 -38.38
CA LEU A 118 -8.65 32.72 -39.37
C LEU A 118 -7.66 31.76 -38.75
N PRO A 119 -7.53 30.52 -39.29
CA PRO A 119 -6.52 29.58 -38.84
C PRO A 119 -5.12 30.08 -39.20
N ILE A 120 -4.22 30.14 -38.21
CA ILE A 120 -2.84 30.59 -38.40
C ILE A 120 -1.96 29.34 -38.62
N ASP A 121 -1.85 28.50 -37.59
CA ASP A 121 -0.94 27.36 -37.52
C ASP A 121 -1.55 26.18 -36.75
N SER A 122 -0.83 25.08 -36.72
CA SER A 122 -1.16 23.98 -35.82
C SER A 122 -0.12 23.89 -34.71
N ALA A 123 -0.56 23.56 -33.51
CA ALA A 123 0.32 23.34 -32.38
C ALA A 123 0.23 21.86 -31.93
N PHE A 124 1.38 21.25 -31.81
CA PHE A 124 1.53 19.94 -31.15
C PHE A 124 2.11 20.14 -29.76
N THR A 125 1.36 19.76 -28.75
CA THR A 125 1.78 19.90 -27.35
C THR A 125 1.85 18.51 -26.70
N GLY A 126 3.02 18.14 -26.17
CA GLY A 126 3.23 16.95 -25.35
C GLY A 126 3.32 17.34 -23.89
N PHE A 127 2.51 16.69 -23.06
CA PHE A 127 2.55 16.78 -21.60
C PHE A 127 3.08 15.47 -21.05
N GLU A 128 4.17 15.51 -20.32
CA GLU A 128 4.76 14.36 -19.67
C GLU A 128 4.85 14.61 -18.17
N GLY A 129 4.50 13.61 -17.38
CA GLY A 129 4.69 13.63 -15.93
C GLY A 129 5.23 12.32 -15.44
N ASP A 130 6.31 12.35 -14.68
CA ASP A 130 6.93 11.21 -14.05
C ASP A 130 7.24 11.50 -12.58
N GLY A 131 7.43 10.43 -11.79
CA GLY A 131 7.78 10.52 -10.40
C GLY A 131 6.84 9.75 -9.47
N GLY A 132 6.81 10.20 -8.23
CA GLY A 132 6.05 9.58 -7.17
C GLY A 132 6.71 9.78 -5.82
N SER A 133 6.21 9.07 -4.82
CA SER A 133 6.80 9.12 -3.48
C SER A 133 6.91 7.73 -2.87
N TYR A 134 7.95 7.55 -2.07
CA TYR A 134 8.25 6.32 -1.35
C TYR A 134 8.36 6.63 0.14
N LEU A 135 7.86 5.72 0.95
CA LEU A 135 7.95 5.77 2.40
C LEU A 135 8.81 4.61 2.90
N ALA A 136 9.99 4.94 3.41
CA ALA A 136 10.78 4.02 4.23
C ALA A 136 10.34 4.21 5.68
N SER A 137 9.83 3.17 6.33
CA SER A 137 9.24 3.27 7.67
C SER A 137 9.71 2.17 8.60
N ILE A 138 9.75 2.51 9.87
CA ILE A 138 9.90 1.60 10.99
C ILE A 138 8.79 1.90 12.00
N GLY A 139 8.20 0.86 12.58
CA GLY A 139 7.13 1.04 13.52
C GLY A 139 7.05 -0.07 14.54
N THR A 140 6.37 0.23 15.61
CA THR A 140 6.16 -0.71 16.70
C THR A 140 4.70 -0.72 17.13
N GLY A 141 4.23 -1.88 17.56
CA GLY A 141 2.90 -2.07 18.12
C GLY A 141 2.95 -2.98 19.33
N PHE A 142 2.30 -2.56 20.39
CA PHE A 142 2.27 -3.32 21.64
C PHE A 142 0.87 -3.31 22.25
N SER A 143 0.63 -4.28 23.10
CA SER A 143 -0.62 -4.42 23.85
C SER A 143 -0.53 -3.69 25.17
N LEU A 144 -1.49 -2.79 25.42
CA LEU A 144 -1.65 -2.10 26.71
C LEU A 144 -2.18 -3.06 27.77
N PHE A 145 -3.14 -3.90 27.41
CA PHE A 145 -3.59 -5.01 28.24
C PHE A 145 -4.00 -6.20 27.37
N HIS A 146 -3.92 -7.39 27.94
CA HIS A 146 -4.45 -8.62 27.37
C HIS A 146 -4.96 -9.51 28.49
N ARG A 147 -6.09 -10.13 28.26
CA ARG A 147 -6.68 -11.12 29.17
C ARG A 147 -7.43 -12.17 28.38
N GLU A 148 -7.54 -13.34 28.94
CA GLU A 148 -8.39 -14.38 28.38
C GLU A 148 -9.86 -14.14 28.79
N ARG A 149 -10.75 -14.16 27.82
CA ARG A 149 -12.18 -14.05 28.01
C ARG A 149 -12.89 -15.01 27.06
N LYS A 150 -13.77 -15.86 27.61
CA LYS A 150 -14.52 -16.86 26.84
C LYS A 150 -13.63 -17.80 25.98
N GLY A 151 -12.41 -18.11 26.45
CA GLY A 151 -11.44 -18.94 25.71
C GLY A 151 -10.77 -18.24 24.52
N LEU A 152 -10.97 -16.94 24.37
CA LEU A 152 -10.31 -16.09 23.37
C LEU A 152 -9.61 -14.92 24.04
N GLU A 153 -8.61 -14.37 23.37
CA GLU A 153 -7.83 -13.22 23.86
C GLU A 153 -8.60 -11.91 23.67
N GLU A 154 -8.91 -11.21 24.78
CA GLU A 154 -9.32 -9.81 24.77
C GLU A 154 -8.08 -8.95 24.89
N LYS A 155 -7.92 -7.95 24.00
CA LYS A 155 -6.67 -7.22 23.86
C LYS A 155 -6.89 -5.80 23.35
N LEU A 156 -6.26 -4.83 23.99
CA LEU A 156 -6.14 -3.47 23.49
C LEU A 156 -4.70 -3.23 23.05
N SER A 157 -4.51 -2.88 21.80
CA SER A 157 -3.22 -2.64 21.20
C SER A 157 -3.12 -1.23 20.66
N VAL A 158 -1.95 -0.64 20.80
CA VAL A 158 -1.58 0.64 20.20
C VAL A 158 -0.29 0.51 19.43
N GLY A 159 -0.09 1.39 18.47
CA GLY A 159 1.13 1.36 17.68
C GLY A 159 1.39 2.68 16.97
N MET A 160 2.63 2.86 16.57
CA MET A 160 3.11 4.02 15.85
C MET A 160 4.14 3.61 14.81
N ASN A 161 4.08 4.21 13.64
CA ASN A 161 5.14 4.18 12.63
C ASN A 161 5.76 5.57 12.50
N GLY A 162 7.08 5.61 12.42
CA GLY A 162 7.85 6.74 11.95
C GLY A 162 8.61 6.35 10.70
N GLY A 163 8.84 7.29 9.79
CA GLY A 163 9.57 7.01 8.57
C GLY A 163 10.01 8.27 7.85
N TYR A 164 10.68 8.09 6.75
CA TYR A 164 11.07 9.16 5.84
C TYR A 164 10.29 9.01 4.53
N LEU A 165 9.48 10.01 4.23
CA LEU A 165 8.80 10.13 2.96
C LEU A 165 9.68 10.91 2.01
N SER A 166 10.10 10.31 0.90
CA SER A 166 10.83 10.94 -0.19
C SER A 166 9.98 10.92 -1.44
N GLY A 167 9.92 12.02 -2.15
CA GLY A 167 9.15 12.13 -3.39
C GLY A 167 9.82 13.00 -4.43
N GLU A 168 9.55 12.67 -5.69
CA GLU A 168 9.94 13.43 -6.86
C GLU A 168 8.72 13.64 -7.75
N LYS A 169 8.63 14.84 -8.33
CA LYS A 169 7.65 15.18 -9.36
C LYS A 169 8.38 15.89 -10.49
N ASP A 170 8.34 15.29 -11.66
CA ASP A 170 8.89 15.86 -12.88
C ASP A 170 7.74 16.08 -13.87
N TYR A 171 7.54 17.32 -14.25
CA TYR A 171 6.54 17.71 -15.23
C TYR A 171 7.21 18.44 -16.38
N SER A 172 7.00 17.96 -17.60
CA SER A 172 7.46 18.64 -18.80
C SER A 172 6.33 18.91 -19.77
N THR A 173 6.36 20.08 -20.37
CA THR A 173 5.45 20.48 -21.45
C THR A 173 6.29 20.93 -22.63
N ARG A 174 6.21 20.17 -23.72
CA ARG A 174 6.91 20.47 -24.97
C ARG A 174 5.91 20.89 -26.01
N ARG A 175 6.12 22.07 -26.61
CA ARG A 175 5.24 22.60 -27.64
C ARG A 175 6.03 22.85 -28.93
N THR A 176 5.46 22.38 -30.03
CA THR A 176 5.95 22.62 -31.39
C THR A 176 4.85 23.27 -32.18
N LEU A 177 5.16 24.38 -32.81
CA LEU A 177 4.27 25.02 -33.78
C LEU A 177 4.60 24.42 -35.15
N LEU A 178 3.57 24.06 -35.90
CA LEU A 178 3.68 23.46 -37.22
C LEU A 178 3.14 24.43 -38.25
N ASN A 179 4.00 24.84 -39.14
CA ASN A 179 3.68 25.73 -40.28
C ASN A 179 4.43 25.23 -41.51
N ASP A 180 3.80 25.25 -42.67
CA ASP A 180 4.38 24.75 -43.91
C ASP A 180 5.43 25.73 -44.52
N THR A 181 5.45 26.98 -44.05
CA THR A 181 6.28 28.02 -44.61
C THR A 181 7.37 28.51 -43.65
N VAL A 182 7.10 28.49 -42.36
CA VAL A 182 7.98 29.03 -41.30
C VAL A 182 8.39 27.91 -40.35
N SER A 183 9.69 27.81 -40.09
CA SER A 183 10.22 26.91 -39.10
C SER A 183 10.26 27.60 -37.74
N TYR A 184 9.50 27.08 -36.78
CA TYR A 184 9.50 27.55 -35.39
C TYR A 184 10.43 26.73 -34.51
N TYR A 185 11.05 27.41 -33.54
CA TYR A 185 11.74 26.73 -32.46
C TYR A 185 10.74 26.02 -31.55
N ARG A 186 11.16 24.85 -31.09
CA ARG A 186 10.38 24.08 -30.08
C ARG A 186 10.61 24.67 -28.72
N THR A 187 9.58 24.66 -27.87
CA THR A 187 9.68 25.09 -26.47
C THR A 187 9.56 23.92 -25.51
N ASN A 188 10.34 23.99 -24.44
CA ASN A 188 10.28 23.05 -23.31
C ASN A 188 10.09 23.84 -22.03
N TYR A 189 9.08 23.43 -21.24
CA TYR A 189 8.83 23.89 -19.88
C TYR A 189 8.94 22.69 -18.97
N GLU A 190 9.99 22.62 -18.18
CA GLU A 190 10.25 21.53 -17.26
C GLU A 190 10.21 22.04 -15.82
N THR A 191 9.57 21.30 -14.95
CA THR A 191 9.52 21.57 -13.51
C THR A 191 9.81 20.28 -12.77
N ARG A 192 10.98 20.20 -12.14
CA ARG A 192 11.38 19.10 -11.31
C ARG A 192 11.32 19.49 -9.85
N THR A 193 10.66 18.69 -9.03
CA THR A 193 10.51 18.97 -7.61
C THR A 193 10.86 17.74 -6.81
N ASN A 194 11.86 17.86 -5.94
CA ASN A 194 12.23 16.87 -4.95
C ASN A 194 11.72 17.34 -3.59
N TYR A 195 11.07 16.45 -2.83
CA TYR A 195 10.58 16.79 -1.51
C TYR A 195 10.72 15.59 -0.55
N GLY A 196 10.86 15.89 0.72
CA GLY A 196 10.92 14.84 1.74
C GLY A 196 10.96 15.39 3.15
N ASN A 197 10.51 14.58 4.07
CA ASN A 197 10.60 14.80 5.52
C ASN A 197 10.18 13.56 6.30
N LEU A 198 10.25 13.65 7.61
CA LEU A 198 9.71 12.64 8.51
C LEU A 198 8.18 12.54 8.33
N TYR A 199 7.70 11.31 8.37
CA TYR A 199 6.29 10.97 8.28
C TYR A 199 5.90 10.05 9.44
N PHE A 200 4.76 10.33 10.07
CA PHE A 200 4.27 9.57 11.21
C PHE A 200 2.81 9.18 11.02
N ASN A 201 2.47 7.98 11.46
CA ASN A 201 1.08 7.57 11.65
C ASN A 201 0.95 6.72 12.92
N ALA A 202 -0.23 6.74 13.51
CA ALA A 202 -0.54 5.99 14.73
C ALA A 202 -1.83 5.20 14.55
N GLY A 203 -2.00 4.17 15.38
CA GLY A 203 -3.20 3.36 15.34
C GLY A 203 -3.50 2.65 16.64
N VAL A 204 -4.75 2.22 16.76
CA VAL A 204 -5.30 1.48 17.90
C VAL A 204 -6.18 0.35 17.39
N GLN A 205 -6.16 -0.77 18.09
CA GLN A 205 -7.07 -1.90 17.87
C GLN A 205 -7.55 -2.46 19.21
N TYR A 206 -8.85 -2.71 19.30
CA TYR A 206 -9.46 -3.37 20.43
C TYR A 206 -10.15 -4.67 19.98
N LYS A 207 -9.72 -5.76 20.53
CA LYS A 207 -10.17 -7.13 20.25
C LYS A 207 -11.07 -7.59 21.39
N LEU A 208 -12.34 -7.85 21.08
CA LEU A 208 -13.38 -8.20 22.05
C LEU A 208 -13.99 -9.57 21.72
N PRO A 209 -13.78 -10.62 22.55
CA PRO A 209 -14.47 -11.89 22.42
C PRO A 209 -15.97 -11.76 22.69
N LEU A 210 -16.80 -12.03 21.70
CA LEU A 210 -18.26 -12.06 21.83
C LEU A 210 -18.75 -13.42 22.35
N SER A 211 -18.13 -14.49 21.84
CA SER A 211 -18.40 -15.87 22.29
C SER A 211 -17.10 -16.68 22.22
N THR A 212 -17.18 -17.97 22.53
CA THR A 212 -16.04 -18.92 22.44
C THR A 212 -15.49 -19.10 21.01
N LYS A 213 -16.25 -18.70 19.98
CA LYS A 213 -15.88 -18.83 18.56
C LYS A 213 -15.93 -17.52 17.80
N MET A 214 -16.52 -16.46 18.37
CA MET A 214 -16.74 -15.18 17.69
C MET A 214 -15.94 -14.07 18.35
N LEU A 215 -15.32 -13.27 17.52
CA LEU A 215 -14.46 -12.17 17.89
C LEU A 215 -14.86 -10.92 17.12
N LEU A 216 -15.00 -9.81 17.82
CA LEU A 216 -15.12 -8.47 17.25
C LEU A 216 -13.79 -7.73 17.46
N THR A 217 -13.23 -7.20 16.40
CA THR A 217 -12.10 -6.26 16.49
C THR A 217 -12.57 -4.90 15.98
N ILE A 218 -12.33 -3.86 16.75
CA ILE A 218 -12.55 -2.47 16.36
C ILE A 218 -11.19 -1.83 16.20
N GLY A 219 -10.99 -1.02 15.18
CA GLY A 219 -9.70 -0.38 14.94
C GLY A 219 -9.83 1.00 14.35
N ALA A 220 -8.83 1.82 14.62
CA ALA A 220 -8.65 3.12 14.01
C ALA A 220 -7.17 3.40 13.79
N TYR A 221 -6.86 4.13 12.74
CA TYR A 221 -5.51 4.65 12.49
C TYR A 221 -5.58 5.93 11.69
N GLY A 222 -4.50 6.68 11.70
CA GLY A 222 -4.43 7.90 10.92
C GLY A 222 -3.09 8.60 11.03
N ASN A 223 -2.96 9.63 10.24
CA ASN A 223 -1.88 10.60 10.31
C ASN A 223 -2.47 12.02 10.41
N TRP A 224 -1.76 12.88 11.12
CA TRP A 224 -2.05 14.31 11.09
C TRP A 224 -1.48 14.97 9.83
N ALA A 225 -1.83 16.22 9.59
CA ALA A 225 -1.26 17.00 8.50
C ALA A 225 0.26 17.17 8.71
N GLN A 226 1.06 16.97 7.66
CA GLN A 226 2.52 16.98 7.74
C GLN A 226 3.10 17.79 6.61
N LYS A 227 4.18 18.53 6.91
CA LYS A 227 4.89 19.37 5.94
C LYS A 227 6.17 18.69 5.49
N MET A 228 6.36 18.61 4.17
CA MET A 228 7.55 18.10 3.52
C MET A 228 8.35 19.28 2.98
N ASN A 229 9.65 19.31 3.23
CA ASN A 229 10.54 20.31 2.62
C ASN A 229 10.76 19.95 1.16
N GLY A 230 10.73 20.94 0.28
CA GLY A 230 10.89 20.73 -1.14
C GLY A 230 11.92 21.68 -1.76
N ARG A 231 12.52 21.19 -2.84
CA ARG A 231 13.38 21.95 -3.75
C ARG A 231 12.86 21.76 -5.16
N GLN A 232 12.74 22.84 -5.89
CA GLN A 232 12.16 22.86 -7.22
C GLN A 232 13.09 23.56 -8.19
N ASP A 233 13.31 22.91 -9.33
CA ASP A 233 14.00 23.45 -10.48
C ASP A 233 12.98 23.72 -11.59
N LYS A 234 13.04 24.90 -12.21
CA LYS A 234 12.18 25.32 -13.31
C LYS A 234 13.04 25.72 -14.50
N LEU A 235 12.90 24.99 -15.58
CA LEU A 235 13.59 25.26 -16.84
C LEU A 235 12.58 25.67 -17.90
N ARG A 236 12.86 26.77 -18.57
CA ARG A 236 12.14 27.22 -19.78
C ARG A 236 13.18 27.47 -20.86
N GLU A 237 13.10 26.67 -21.92
CA GLU A 237 14.10 26.72 -22.99
C GLU A 237 13.46 26.62 -24.37
N THR A 238 14.20 27.05 -25.35
CA THR A 238 13.94 26.80 -26.76
C THR A 238 15.00 25.82 -27.28
N PHE A 239 14.57 24.88 -28.14
CA PHE A 239 15.44 23.91 -28.74
C PHE A 239 15.06 23.60 -30.19
N ILE A 240 16.00 23.04 -30.93
CA ILE A 240 15.79 22.44 -32.24
C ILE A 240 16.01 20.95 -32.14
N TYR A 241 15.40 20.20 -33.03
CA TYR A 241 15.69 18.79 -33.20
C TYR A 241 16.67 18.63 -34.36
N ASP A 242 17.83 18.09 -34.09
CA ASP A 242 18.84 17.69 -35.06
C ASP A 242 18.83 16.15 -35.17
N GLU A 243 18.88 15.65 -36.39
CA GLU A 243 18.81 14.18 -36.65
C GLU A 243 20.01 13.42 -36.04
N SER A 244 21.17 14.09 -35.94
CA SER A 244 22.41 13.48 -35.44
C SER A 244 22.60 13.66 -33.94
N LEU A 245 22.18 14.81 -33.40
CA LEU A 245 22.42 15.25 -32.01
C LEU A 245 21.15 15.16 -31.16
N GLY A 246 19.99 14.90 -31.76
CA GLY A 246 18.71 14.91 -31.05
C GLY A 246 18.23 16.34 -30.72
N ASN A 247 17.76 16.55 -29.50
CA ASN A 247 17.32 17.89 -29.05
C ASN A 247 18.53 18.77 -28.70
N VAL A 248 18.80 19.77 -29.51
CA VAL A 248 19.87 20.75 -29.28
C VAL A 248 19.27 22.00 -28.68
N ARG A 249 19.68 22.33 -27.47
CA ARG A 249 19.28 23.56 -26.77
C ARG A 249 19.85 24.78 -27.48
N LEU A 250 18.97 25.75 -27.78
CA LEU A 250 19.38 27.02 -28.38
C LEU A 250 19.56 28.09 -27.31
N ASP A 251 18.56 28.27 -26.47
CA ASP A 251 18.57 29.27 -25.42
C ASP A 251 17.73 28.85 -24.24
N SER A 252 18.11 29.30 -23.03
CA SER A 252 17.28 29.21 -21.83
C SER A 252 16.70 30.57 -21.51
N VAL A 253 15.41 30.69 -21.73
CA VAL A 253 14.63 31.90 -21.37
C VAL A 253 14.61 32.08 -19.85
N SER A 254 14.63 30.97 -19.08
CA SER A 254 14.66 30.99 -17.63
C SER A 254 15.16 29.64 -17.10
N ASP A 255 16.18 29.68 -16.24
CA ASP A 255 16.70 28.52 -15.53
C ASP A 255 16.77 28.89 -14.03
N LEU A 256 15.72 28.53 -13.29
CA LEU A 256 15.62 28.80 -11.85
C LEU A 256 15.85 27.49 -11.11
N ARG A 257 16.86 27.46 -10.24
CA ARG A 257 17.26 26.27 -9.50
C ARG A 257 17.14 26.46 -8.00
N ASP A 258 16.98 25.32 -7.29
CA ASP A 258 16.94 25.25 -5.83
C ASP A 258 15.88 26.18 -5.18
N ILE A 259 14.72 26.35 -5.83
CA ILE A 259 13.61 27.09 -5.26
C ILE A 259 13.09 26.31 -4.06
N LYS A 260 13.32 26.82 -2.87
CA LYS A 260 12.87 26.20 -1.62
C LYS A 260 11.37 26.42 -1.43
N GLY A 261 10.70 25.38 -0.94
CA GLY A 261 9.27 25.43 -0.65
C GLY A 261 8.81 24.26 0.19
N THR A 262 7.52 24.16 0.39
CA THR A 262 6.92 23.09 1.19
C THR A 262 5.79 22.41 0.43
N VAL A 263 5.65 21.09 0.66
CA VAL A 263 4.50 20.29 0.25
C VAL A 263 3.75 19.89 1.51
N GLU A 264 2.51 20.33 1.65
CA GLU A 264 1.68 20.03 2.82
C GLU A 264 0.78 18.85 2.51
N LEU A 265 1.02 17.73 3.21
CA LEU A 265 0.19 16.53 3.11
C LEU A 265 -0.97 16.61 4.08
N PRO A 266 -2.19 16.27 3.67
CA PRO A 266 -3.36 16.35 4.52
C PRO A 266 -3.40 15.26 5.59
N ALA A 267 -4.18 15.51 6.63
CA ALA A 267 -4.55 14.50 7.60
C ALA A 267 -5.47 13.43 6.96
N SER A 268 -5.30 12.19 7.41
CA SER A 268 -6.17 11.08 7.04
C SER A 268 -6.53 10.23 8.24
N TYR A 269 -7.76 9.73 8.28
CA TYR A 269 -8.28 8.90 9.35
C TYR A 269 -9.04 7.72 8.75
N THR A 270 -8.83 6.56 9.34
CA THR A 270 -9.58 5.35 8.98
C THR A 270 -10.03 4.69 10.28
N PHE A 271 -11.29 4.32 10.35
CA PHE A 271 -11.86 3.53 11.42
C PHE A 271 -12.74 2.43 10.87
N GLY A 272 -12.84 1.33 11.59
CA GLY A 272 -13.60 0.19 11.12
C GLY A 272 -13.67 -0.92 12.15
N PHE A 273 -14.37 -1.98 11.74
CA PHE A 273 -14.50 -3.18 12.54
C PHE A 273 -14.36 -4.43 11.69
N VAL A 274 -14.00 -5.51 12.34
CA VAL A 274 -13.96 -6.87 11.78
C VAL A 274 -14.65 -7.81 12.76
N LEU A 275 -15.65 -8.52 12.26
CA LEU A 275 -16.30 -9.62 12.94
C LEU A 275 -15.76 -10.92 12.36
N GLN A 276 -15.23 -11.81 13.21
CA GLN A 276 -14.60 -13.05 12.79
C GLN A 276 -15.16 -14.23 13.58
N LYS A 277 -15.50 -15.30 12.86
CA LYS A 277 -15.74 -16.63 13.43
C LYS A 277 -14.53 -17.51 13.14
N TYR A 278 -13.92 -18.04 14.20
CA TYR A 278 -12.83 -19.00 14.05
C TYR A 278 -13.33 -20.34 13.53
N ALA A 279 -12.54 -20.94 12.65
CA ALA A 279 -12.77 -22.32 12.22
C ALA A 279 -12.55 -23.29 13.38
N VAL A 280 -13.38 -24.31 13.44
CA VAL A 280 -13.14 -25.46 14.34
C VAL A 280 -12.56 -26.59 13.48
N PRO A 281 -11.34 -27.06 13.77
CA PRO A 281 -10.69 -28.08 12.97
C PRO A 281 -11.61 -29.30 12.73
N ASN A 282 -11.73 -29.70 11.47
CA ASN A 282 -12.54 -30.84 11.00
C ASN A 282 -14.05 -30.79 11.29
N LYS A 283 -14.57 -29.65 11.81
CA LYS A 283 -16.01 -29.54 12.17
C LYS A 283 -16.68 -28.35 11.47
N GLU A 284 -16.14 -27.15 11.63
CA GLU A 284 -16.79 -25.93 11.14
C GLU A 284 -15.78 -25.03 10.41
N GLY A 285 -16.20 -24.44 9.29
CA GLY A 285 -15.44 -23.41 8.60
C GLY A 285 -15.44 -22.08 9.38
N GLY A 286 -14.43 -21.26 9.12
CA GLY A 286 -14.33 -19.90 9.62
C GLY A 286 -14.81 -18.89 8.61
N TRP A 287 -15.17 -17.70 9.07
CA TRP A 287 -15.44 -16.55 8.24
C TRP A 287 -15.04 -15.26 8.92
N LEU A 288 -14.81 -14.24 8.11
CA LEU A 288 -14.51 -12.90 8.54
C LEU A 288 -15.36 -11.94 7.70
N PHE A 289 -15.92 -10.93 8.36
CA PHE A 289 -16.61 -9.81 7.71
C PHE A 289 -16.14 -8.50 8.34
N GLY A 290 -15.91 -7.49 7.54
CA GLY A 290 -15.46 -6.20 8.05
C GLY A 290 -15.90 -5.02 7.20
N VAL A 291 -15.89 -3.85 7.84
CA VAL A 291 -16.18 -2.56 7.21
C VAL A 291 -15.18 -1.54 7.72
N ASP A 292 -14.60 -0.78 6.79
CA ASP A 292 -13.76 0.38 7.08
C ASP A 292 -14.36 1.63 6.46
N PHE A 293 -14.27 2.75 7.17
CA PHE A 293 -14.52 4.09 6.65
C PHE A 293 -13.25 4.91 6.74
N SER A 294 -12.84 5.51 5.62
CA SER A 294 -11.66 6.36 5.52
C SER A 294 -12.06 7.77 5.11
N LYS A 295 -11.39 8.78 5.68
CA LYS A 295 -11.52 10.18 5.30
C LYS A 295 -10.14 10.79 5.14
N GLN A 296 -9.94 11.55 4.05
CA GLN A 296 -8.70 12.24 3.73
C GLN A 296 -9.03 13.69 3.35
N ASN A 297 -8.38 14.65 3.99
CA ASN A 297 -8.70 16.07 3.87
C ASN A 297 -7.88 16.72 2.73
N TRP A 298 -7.98 16.22 1.50
CA TRP A 298 -7.20 16.68 0.35
C TRP A 298 -7.41 18.16 -0.04
N SER A 299 -8.49 18.79 0.38
CA SER A 299 -8.69 20.23 0.22
C SER A 299 -7.64 21.09 0.96
N GLN A 300 -6.95 20.48 1.96
CA GLN A 300 -5.88 21.12 2.72
C GLN A 300 -4.49 20.93 2.10
N TYR A 301 -4.37 20.12 1.05
CA TYR A 301 -3.12 19.94 0.34
C TYR A 301 -2.61 21.26 -0.21
N ARG A 302 -1.34 21.54 -0.03
CA ARG A 302 -0.67 22.72 -0.58
C ARG A 302 0.65 22.29 -1.21
N PHE A 303 0.88 22.79 -2.40
CA PHE A 303 2.13 22.59 -3.11
C PHE A 303 2.78 23.95 -3.33
N TYR A 304 3.88 24.23 -2.63
CA TYR A 304 4.53 25.53 -2.62
C TYR A 304 3.56 26.69 -2.29
N GLY A 305 2.70 26.46 -1.28
CA GLY A 305 1.69 27.43 -0.84
C GLY A 305 0.45 27.54 -1.72
N GLN A 306 0.45 26.92 -2.90
CA GLN A 306 -0.67 26.95 -3.83
C GLN A 306 -1.65 25.80 -3.55
N ALA A 307 -2.94 26.11 -3.63
CA ALA A 307 -3.99 25.10 -3.61
C ALA A 307 -4.06 24.40 -4.96
N ASP A 308 -4.23 23.10 -4.95
CA ASP A 308 -4.45 22.28 -6.15
C ASP A 308 -5.95 22.01 -6.34
N SER A 309 -6.37 21.56 -7.52
CA SER A 309 -7.75 21.20 -7.83
C SER A 309 -8.14 19.87 -7.18
N LEU A 310 -8.01 19.79 -5.85
CA LEU A 310 -8.28 18.59 -5.04
C LEU A 310 -9.48 18.81 -4.12
N GLN A 311 -10.19 17.71 -3.87
CA GLN A 311 -11.33 17.66 -2.96
C GLN A 311 -11.14 16.61 -1.87
N ASN A 312 -11.84 16.78 -0.75
CA ASN A 312 -11.83 15.77 0.30
C ASN A 312 -12.35 14.45 -0.22
N LYS A 313 -11.61 13.39 0.07
CA LYS A 313 -11.96 12.00 -0.24
C LYS A 313 -12.53 11.33 1.00
N TRP A 314 -13.60 10.58 0.82
CA TRP A 314 -14.02 9.56 1.77
C TRP A 314 -14.18 8.22 1.02
N GLU A 315 -14.05 7.13 1.72
CA GLU A 315 -14.12 5.79 1.13
C GLU A 315 -14.70 4.81 2.13
N ILE A 316 -15.70 4.06 1.70
CA ILE A 316 -16.24 2.92 2.43
C ILE A 316 -15.68 1.65 1.79
N LYS A 317 -15.19 0.75 2.61
CA LYS A 317 -14.66 -0.56 2.22
C LYS A 317 -15.41 -1.63 2.98
N VAL A 318 -15.88 -2.64 2.26
CA VAL A 318 -16.54 -3.82 2.83
C VAL A 318 -15.77 -5.04 2.36
N GLY A 319 -15.50 -5.96 3.25
CA GLY A 319 -14.76 -7.17 2.91
C GLY A 319 -15.22 -8.38 3.69
N ALA A 320 -15.11 -9.52 3.06
CA ALA A 320 -15.42 -10.81 3.65
C ALA A 320 -14.38 -11.85 3.26
N GLN A 321 -14.15 -12.82 4.15
CA GLN A 321 -13.36 -14.02 3.89
C GLN A 321 -14.15 -15.24 4.33
N LEU A 322 -14.12 -16.28 3.51
CA LEU A 322 -14.64 -17.60 3.81
C LEU A 322 -13.46 -18.58 3.85
N SER A 323 -13.36 -19.31 4.95
CA SER A 323 -12.36 -20.37 5.14
C SER A 323 -13.11 -21.69 5.35
N PRO A 324 -13.34 -22.48 4.28
CA PRO A 324 -14.08 -23.75 4.40
C PRO A 324 -13.41 -24.73 5.36
N VAL A 325 -14.13 -25.77 5.74
CA VAL A 325 -13.54 -26.87 6.52
C VAL A 325 -12.51 -27.60 5.65
N PRO A 326 -11.24 -27.69 6.09
CA PRO A 326 -10.23 -28.43 5.35
C PRO A 326 -10.65 -29.87 5.10
N LYS A 327 -10.63 -30.30 3.87
CA LYS A 327 -10.91 -31.69 3.43
C LYS A 327 -9.81 -32.14 2.46
N ARG A 328 -9.93 -33.37 1.98
CA ARG A 328 -9.01 -33.96 1.00
C ARG A 328 -9.02 -33.23 -0.36
N ASN A 329 -10.10 -32.51 -0.65
CA ASN A 329 -10.21 -31.69 -1.88
C ASN A 329 -9.41 -30.40 -1.73
N TYR A 330 -8.62 -30.06 -2.76
CA TYR A 330 -7.81 -28.84 -2.82
C TYR A 330 -8.62 -27.56 -2.58
N PHE A 331 -9.77 -27.42 -3.19
CA PHE A 331 -10.64 -26.23 -3.09
C PHE A 331 -11.17 -25.97 -1.68
N SER A 332 -11.31 -27.00 -0.84
CA SER A 332 -11.73 -26.83 0.55
C SER A 332 -10.62 -26.30 1.47
N ASN A 333 -9.39 -26.22 0.96
CA ASN A 333 -8.24 -25.66 1.68
C ASN A 333 -7.90 -24.23 1.25
N ILE A 334 -8.68 -23.66 0.33
CA ILE A 334 -8.52 -22.28 -0.16
C ILE A 334 -9.33 -21.33 0.71
N ALA A 335 -8.74 -20.21 1.11
CA ALA A 335 -9.47 -19.10 1.69
C ALA A 335 -9.96 -18.17 0.57
N TYR A 336 -11.27 -17.98 0.48
CA TYR A 336 -11.93 -17.13 -0.51
C TYR A 336 -12.17 -15.75 0.08
N ARG A 337 -11.77 -14.71 -0.62
CA ARG A 337 -11.90 -13.31 -0.19
C ARG A 337 -12.68 -12.52 -1.20
N PHE A 338 -13.57 -11.68 -0.71
CA PHE A 338 -14.39 -10.78 -1.51
C PHE A 338 -14.36 -9.41 -0.87
N GLY A 339 -14.40 -8.39 -1.69
CA GLY A 339 -14.46 -7.03 -1.17
C GLY A 339 -15.09 -6.07 -2.15
N PHE A 340 -15.54 -4.96 -1.61
CA PHE A 340 -16.13 -3.86 -2.34
C PHE A 340 -15.66 -2.55 -1.72
N PHE A 341 -15.40 -1.55 -2.55
CA PHE A 341 -15.11 -0.21 -2.07
C PHE A 341 -15.81 0.84 -2.93
N MET A 342 -16.17 1.94 -2.31
CA MET A 342 -16.78 3.08 -2.99
C MET A 342 -16.46 4.40 -2.30
N GLY A 343 -16.38 5.47 -3.11
CA GLY A 343 -16.17 6.84 -2.64
C GLY A 343 -15.88 7.79 -3.79
N PRO A 344 -15.80 9.10 -3.55
CA PRO A 344 -15.32 10.04 -4.55
C PRO A 344 -13.81 9.98 -4.67
N ASP A 345 -13.27 10.23 -5.87
CA ASP A 345 -11.85 10.48 -6.04
C ASP A 345 -11.45 11.83 -5.42
N TYR A 346 -10.18 11.98 -5.05
CA TYR A 346 -9.66 13.24 -4.54
C TYR A 346 -9.37 14.26 -5.64
N VAL A 347 -9.23 13.82 -6.89
CA VAL A 347 -9.06 14.71 -8.05
C VAL A 347 -10.40 15.28 -8.47
N LYS A 348 -10.46 16.61 -8.61
CA LYS A 348 -11.66 17.32 -9.10
C LYS A 348 -11.42 17.83 -10.51
N VAL A 349 -12.01 17.17 -11.50
CA VAL A 349 -11.98 17.61 -12.90
C VAL A 349 -13.42 17.96 -13.31
N GLY A 350 -13.81 19.23 -13.14
CA GLY A 350 -15.17 19.69 -13.45
C GLY A 350 -16.25 19.04 -12.57
N GLN A 351 -16.48 17.73 -12.73
CA GLN A 351 -17.41 16.93 -11.94
C GLN A 351 -16.68 16.03 -10.94
N LYS A 352 -17.41 15.59 -9.91
CA LYS A 352 -16.90 14.58 -8.96
C LYS A 352 -16.81 13.24 -9.67
N LEU A 353 -15.62 12.63 -9.68
CA LEU A 353 -15.42 11.29 -10.22
C LEU A 353 -15.72 10.26 -9.13
N PRO A 354 -16.74 9.39 -9.30
CA PRO A 354 -16.97 8.30 -8.37
C PRO A 354 -15.93 7.21 -8.60
N GLN A 355 -15.39 6.67 -7.51
CA GLN A 355 -14.53 5.50 -7.52
C GLN A 355 -15.30 4.33 -6.91
N ILE A 356 -15.54 3.29 -7.69
CA ILE A 356 -16.25 2.08 -7.28
C ILE A 356 -15.46 0.88 -7.77
N GLY A 357 -15.28 -0.13 -6.91
CA GLY A 357 -14.58 -1.34 -7.31
C GLY A 357 -14.95 -2.55 -6.47
N GLY A 358 -14.86 -3.71 -7.12
CA GLY A 358 -14.94 -5.02 -6.48
C GLY A 358 -13.58 -5.70 -6.44
N THR A 359 -13.33 -6.50 -5.42
CA THR A 359 -12.09 -7.28 -5.28
C THR A 359 -12.40 -8.74 -5.01
N PHE A 360 -11.55 -9.59 -5.53
CA PHE A 360 -11.56 -11.03 -5.29
C PHE A 360 -10.15 -11.50 -4.94
N GLY A 361 -10.02 -12.42 -4.02
CA GLY A 361 -8.74 -12.95 -3.58
C GLY A 361 -8.81 -14.42 -3.22
N LEU A 362 -7.72 -15.14 -3.48
CA LEU A 362 -7.56 -16.54 -3.11
C LEU A 362 -6.35 -16.67 -2.18
N GLY A 363 -6.55 -17.30 -1.03
CA GLY A 363 -5.48 -17.72 -0.13
C GLY A 363 -5.16 -19.17 -0.34
N LEU A 364 -4.11 -19.47 -1.10
CA LEU A 364 -3.72 -20.84 -1.42
C LEU A 364 -3.06 -21.54 -0.20
N PRO A 365 -3.33 -22.83 0.05
CA PRO A 365 -2.70 -23.56 1.13
C PRO A 365 -1.20 -23.71 0.84
N GLN A 366 -0.37 -23.36 1.82
CA GLN A 366 1.08 -23.55 1.73
C GLN A 366 1.42 -25.02 2.07
N GLN A 367 1.46 -25.89 1.08
CA GLN A 367 1.86 -27.29 1.26
C GLN A 367 3.35 -27.45 1.68
N LEU A 368 4.17 -26.45 1.47
CA LEU A 368 5.61 -26.47 1.82
C LEU A 368 5.90 -26.48 3.33
N GLN A 369 4.93 -26.20 4.21
CA GLN A 369 5.15 -26.23 5.66
C GLN A 369 5.13 -27.65 6.28
N ILE A 370 4.62 -28.65 5.59
CA ILE A 370 4.53 -30.02 6.12
C ILE A 370 5.88 -30.74 6.06
N LEU A 371 6.77 -30.39 5.15
CA LEU A 371 8.07 -31.04 4.98
C LEU A 371 9.17 -30.56 5.96
N TRP A 372 8.99 -29.37 6.59
CA TRP A 372 9.99 -28.84 7.53
C TRP A 372 9.61 -29.00 9.02
N HIS A 373 8.46 -29.60 9.34
CA HIS A 373 7.97 -29.84 10.71
C HIS A 373 7.82 -31.33 11.03
N GLN A 374 8.63 -32.18 10.45
CA GLN A 374 8.89 -33.45 11.11
C GLN A 374 9.92 -33.17 12.21
N PRO A 375 9.55 -33.20 13.51
CA PRO A 375 10.57 -33.22 14.54
C PRO A 375 11.35 -34.53 14.33
N ILE A 376 12.67 -34.40 14.27
CA ILE A 376 13.57 -35.53 14.44
C ILE A 376 13.35 -36.05 15.89
N GLN A 377 12.27 -36.77 16.08
CA GLN A 377 11.94 -37.51 17.30
C GLN A 377 11.64 -38.95 16.92
N SER A 378 12.65 -39.70 16.59
CA SER A 378 12.51 -41.17 16.61
C SER A 378 13.80 -41.94 16.66
N GLU A 379 14.96 -41.36 16.93
CA GLU A 379 16.16 -42.23 17.09
C GLU A 379 16.80 -42.22 18.48
N ARG A 380 16.31 -41.43 19.45
CA ARG A 380 16.81 -41.56 20.83
C ARG A 380 16.06 -42.53 21.71
N SER A 381 14.91 -43.06 21.32
CA SER A 381 14.16 -44.03 22.11
C SER A 381 14.48 -45.50 21.77
N SER A 382 15.10 -45.77 20.61
CA SER A 382 15.55 -47.11 20.24
C SER A 382 16.90 -47.47 20.83
N PHE A 383 17.80 -46.50 21.03
CA PHE A 383 19.11 -46.76 21.69
C PHE A 383 19.02 -46.96 23.20
N ALA A 384 18.05 -46.30 23.87
CA ALA A 384 17.85 -46.50 25.31
C ALA A 384 17.17 -47.85 25.66
N ARG A 385 16.41 -48.46 24.73
CA ARG A 385 15.84 -49.78 24.90
C ARG A 385 16.79 -50.93 24.53
N ALA A 386 17.79 -50.68 23.70
CA ALA A 386 18.81 -51.70 23.37
C ALA A 386 19.87 -51.82 24.48
N SER A 387 20.20 -50.71 25.19
CA SER A 387 21.17 -50.77 26.28
C SER A 387 20.63 -51.37 27.58
N SER A 388 19.30 -51.31 27.84
CA SER A 388 18.68 -51.94 29.01
C SER A 388 18.42 -53.44 28.86
N ARG A 389 18.45 -53.98 27.61
CA ARG A 389 18.38 -55.43 27.37
C ARG A 389 19.74 -56.12 27.31
N MET A 390 20.82 -55.35 27.16
CA MET A 390 22.17 -55.92 27.15
C MET A 390 22.80 -56.01 28.55
N SER A 391 22.28 -55.28 29.54
CA SER A 391 22.76 -55.34 30.92
C SER A 391 22.05 -56.49 31.78
N SER A 392 20.98 -57.05 31.25
CA SER A 392 20.29 -58.18 31.93
C SER A 392 20.68 -59.59 31.43
N LEU A 393 21.66 -59.68 30.51
CA LEU A 393 22.19 -60.90 29.95
C LEU A 393 23.66 -61.21 30.37
N LEU A 394 24.26 -60.40 31.23
CA LEU A 394 25.64 -60.56 31.68
C LEU A 394 25.79 -60.70 33.19
N PHE A 395 24.72 -60.81 33.97
CA PHE A 395 24.73 -61.20 35.37
C PHE A 395 23.49 -62.02 35.64
N GLY A 396 23.60 -63.32 35.37
CA GLY A 396 22.67 -64.37 35.73
C GLY A 396 23.26 -65.71 35.41
#